data_90bc2a78a60f55ff69537900068b04ce
#
_entry.id   90bc2a78a60f55ff69537900068b04ce
#
_cell.length_a   1.000
_cell.length_b   1.000
_cell.length_c   1.000
_cell.angle_alpha   90.00
_cell.angle_beta   90.00
_cell.angle_gamma   90.00
#
_symmetry.space_group_name_H-M   'P 1'
#
loop_
_entity.id
_entity.type
_entity.pdbx_description
1 polymer ?
#
loop_
_entity_poly.entity_id
_entity_poly.type
_entity_poly.pdbx_seq_one_letter_code
_entity_poly.pdbx_strand_id
1 'polypeptide(L)'
;MTKILIYIMLISIVLMILLSNTTCSLTLDEEVKLKHKLEQTCIDYNKTCEVIFSTNSNVQAFTTPYNRIIITSGLSNKLDYNEVQAIGFHEVGHVVLEHFKRHFETAYKLYPISRQQKIILYHTHEIEADLFATMIARKENTKNYLPIALEKIVPKYYRNKSSSTHPSANQRIKIMKSY
;
A
#
# COMPACT_ATOMS: atom_id res chain seq x y z
N MET A 1 -22.32 47.01 -13.60
CA MET A 1 -21.92 45.71 -14.22
C MET A 1 -20.67 45.06 -13.61
N THR A 2 -19.62 45.81 -13.26
CA THR A 2 -18.34 45.30 -12.75
C THR A 2 -18.42 44.55 -11.41
N LYS A 3 -19.26 44.95 -10.45
CA LYS A 3 -19.39 44.28 -9.14
C LYS A 3 -20.04 42.90 -9.22
N ILE A 4 -20.98 42.68 -10.12
CA ILE A 4 -21.67 41.40 -10.32
C ILE A 4 -20.68 40.36 -10.93
N LEU A 5 -19.85 40.81 -11.88
CA LEU A 5 -18.84 39.93 -12.50
C LEU A 5 -17.78 39.45 -11.50
N ILE A 6 -17.37 40.32 -10.58
CA ILE A 6 -16.44 40.00 -9.50
C ILE A 6 -17.04 38.93 -8.53
N TYR A 7 -18.34 39.11 -8.19
CA TYR A 7 -19.03 38.13 -7.34
C TYR A 7 -19.16 36.75 -8.00
N ILE A 8 -19.48 36.71 -9.30
CA ILE A 8 -19.56 35.41 -10.04
C ILE A 8 -18.19 34.75 -10.13
N MET A 9 -17.10 35.50 -10.36
CA MET A 9 -15.75 34.96 -10.34
C MET A 9 -15.34 34.44 -8.96
N LEU A 10 -15.66 35.13 -7.88
CA LEU A 10 -15.36 34.66 -6.52
C LEU A 10 -16.14 33.39 -6.16
N ILE A 11 -17.43 33.33 -6.53
CA ILE A 11 -18.24 32.13 -6.32
C ILE A 11 -17.71 30.95 -7.12
N SER A 12 -17.29 31.13 -8.38
CA SER A 12 -16.70 30.06 -9.18
C SER A 12 -15.34 29.61 -8.67
N ILE A 13 -14.52 30.50 -8.13
CA ILE A 13 -13.23 30.14 -7.49
C ILE A 13 -13.47 29.37 -6.19
N VAL A 14 -14.42 29.79 -5.35
CA VAL A 14 -14.79 29.06 -4.13
C VAL A 14 -15.38 27.70 -4.47
N LEU A 15 -16.22 27.62 -5.50
CA LEU A 15 -16.77 26.33 -5.97
C LEU A 15 -15.68 25.41 -6.54
N MET A 16 -14.72 25.92 -7.29
CA MET A 16 -13.54 25.16 -7.74
C MET A 16 -12.67 24.68 -6.57
N ILE A 17 -12.47 25.51 -5.54
CA ILE A 17 -11.71 25.11 -4.34
C ILE A 17 -12.47 24.05 -3.55
N LEU A 18 -13.79 24.14 -3.44
CA LEU A 18 -14.63 23.13 -2.79
C LEU A 18 -14.69 21.81 -3.58
N LEU A 19 -14.69 21.87 -4.91
CA LEU A 19 -14.67 20.68 -5.79
C LEU A 19 -13.28 20.05 -5.89
N SER A 20 -12.20 20.81 -5.69
CA SER A 20 -10.82 20.27 -5.66
C SER A 20 -10.47 19.55 -4.34
N ASN A 21 -11.26 19.74 -3.30
CA ASN A 21 -11.13 19.01 -2.02
C ASN A 21 -11.95 17.72 -1.96
N THR A 22 -12.23 17.07 -3.10
CA THR A 22 -12.72 15.71 -3.06
C THR A 22 -11.61 14.83 -2.47
N THR A 23 -11.70 14.60 -1.17
CA THR A 23 -10.91 13.57 -0.49
C THR A 23 -11.13 12.27 -1.25
N CYS A 24 -10.06 11.67 -1.73
CA CYS A 24 -10.08 10.41 -2.50
C CYS A 24 -10.28 9.22 -1.54
N SER A 25 -11.27 9.35 -0.62
CA SER A 25 -11.57 8.24 0.29
C SER A 25 -12.37 7.18 -0.45
N LEU A 26 -12.05 5.92 -0.21
CA LEU A 26 -12.85 4.81 -0.70
C LEU A 26 -14.28 4.93 -0.16
N THR A 27 -15.24 4.65 -1.02
CA THR A 27 -16.64 4.46 -0.60
C THR A 27 -16.78 3.13 0.14
N LEU A 28 -17.85 2.97 0.92
CA LEU A 28 -18.14 1.72 1.62
C LEU A 28 -18.22 0.52 0.64
N ASP A 29 -18.81 0.72 -0.54
CA ASP A 29 -18.91 -0.32 -1.56
C ASP A 29 -17.54 -0.71 -2.12
N GLU A 30 -16.65 0.26 -2.30
CA GLU A 30 -15.26 0.01 -2.72
C GLU A 30 -14.46 -0.73 -1.65
N GLU A 31 -14.65 -0.38 -0.37
CA GLU A 31 -14.02 -1.11 0.75
C GLU A 31 -14.49 -2.58 0.79
N VAL A 32 -15.80 -2.83 0.67
CA VAL A 32 -16.35 -4.19 0.64
C VAL A 32 -15.82 -4.98 -0.56
N LYS A 33 -15.80 -4.38 -1.74
CA LYS A 33 -15.27 -5.00 -2.96
C LYS A 33 -13.78 -5.31 -2.82
N LEU A 34 -13.01 -4.38 -2.29
CA LEU A 34 -11.57 -4.54 -2.08
C LEU A 34 -11.28 -5.62 -1.05
N LYS A 35 -11.99 -5.62 0.08
CA LYS A 35 -11.90 -6.65 1.11
C LYS A 35 -12.08 -8.04 0.50
N HIS A 36 -13.21 -8.25 -0.20
CA HIS A 36 -13.51 -9.53 -0.84
C HIS A 36 -12.40 -9.95 -1.83
N LYS A 37 -11.91 -9.01 -2.65
CA LYS A 37 -10.86 -9.30 -3.63
C LYS A 37 -9.54 -9.72 -2.98
N LEU A 38 -9.11 -9.06 -1.92
CA LEU A 38 -7.86 -9.38 -1.23
C LEU A 38 -7.97 -10.72 -0.47
N GLU A 39 -9.09 -10.96 0.22
CA GLU A 39 -9.36 -12.22 0.92
C GLU A 39 -9.44 -13.39 -0.06
N GLN A 40 -10.12 -13.22 -1.21
CA GLN A 40 -10.16 -14.22 -2.28
C GLN A 40 -8.77 -14.50 -2.85
N THR A 41 -7.94 -13.47 -3.01
CA THR A 41 -6.54 -13.68 -3.46
C THR A 41 -5.75 -14.53 -2.46
N CYS A 42 -5.94 -14.36 -1.14
CA CYS A 42 -5.34 -15.26 -0.16
C CYS A 42 -5.78 -16.71 -0.38
N ILE A 43 -7.08 -16.94 -0.60
CA ILE A 43 -7.67 -18.28 -0.83
C ILE A 43 -7.09 -18.92 -2.11
N ASP A 44 -6.96 -18.16 -3.18
CA ASP A 44 -6.40 -18.64 -4.46
C ASP A 44 -4.96 -19.17 -4.33
N TYR A 45 -4.24 -18.73 -3.28
CA TYR A 45 -2.90 -19.19 -2.92
C TYR A 45 -2.89 -20.11 -1.69
N ASN A 46 -4.02 -20.75 -1.36
CA ASN A 46 -4.17 -21.69 -0.23
C ASN A 46 -3.83 -21.08 1.13
N LYS A 47 -4.14 -19.79 1.31
CA LYS A 47 -4.01 -19.06 2.57
C LYS A 47 -5.34 -18.46 2.98
N THR A 48 -5.45 -18.10 4.24
CA THR A 48 -6.57 -17.30 4.76
C THR A 48 -6.04 -16.00 5.32
N CYS A 49 -6.71 -14.90 5.04
CA CYS A 49 -6.46 -13.61 5.65
C CYS A 49 -7.78 -12.89 5.97
N GLU A 50 -7.74 -11.94 6.88
CA GLU A 50 -8.85 -11.06 7.23
C GLU A 50 -8.43 -9.62 6.88
N VAL A 51 -9.21 -8.94 6.04
CA VAL A 51 -8.97 -7.53 5.69
C VAL A 51 -9.83 -6.63 6.55
N ILE A 52 -9.19 -5.65 7.20
CA ILE A 52 -9.83 -4.72 8.14
C ILE A 52 -9.53 -3.29 7.70
N PHE A 53 -10.57 -2.50 7.44
CA PHE A 53 -10.46 -1.05 7.28
C PHE A 53 -10.53 -0.38 8.65
N SER A 54 -9.51 0.40 8.98
CA SER A 54 -9.36 1.07 10.27
C SER A 54 -9.54 2.58 10.14
N THR A 55 -10.20 3.20 11.10
CA THR A 55 -10.38 4.66 11.16
C THR A 55 -9.11 5.45 11.51
N ASN A 56 -7.96 4.79 11.64
CA ASN A 56 -6.69 5.44 11.94
C ASN A 56 -6.26 6.38 10.80
N SER A 57 -5.93 7.62 11.13
CA SER A 57 -5.53 8.67 10.17
C SER A 57 -4.08 8.57 9.67
N ASN A 58 -3.26 7.68 10.20
CA ASN A 58 -1.92 7.42 9.68
C ASN A 58 -1.99 6.85 8.26
N VAL A 59 -1.05 7.23 7.40
CA VAL A 59 -0.98 6.74 6.01
C VAL A 59 -0.21 5.43 5.99
N GLN A 60 -0.90 4.31 6.19
CA GLN A 60 -0.27 2.98 6.24
C GLN A 60 -1.23 1.84 5.91
N ALA A 61 -0.67 0.73 5.42
CA ALA A 61 -1.26 -0.59 5.51
C ALA A 61 -0.20 -1.53 6.08
N PHE A 62 -0.62 -2.61 6.72
CA PHE A 62 0.31 -3.61 7.26
C PHE A 62 -0.40 -4.93 7.54
N THR A 63 0.37 -6.00 7.45
CA THR A 63 -0.06 -7.36 7.82
C THR A 63 0.40 -7.68 9.25
N THR A 64 -0.42 -8.42 9.99
CA THR A 64 -0.11 -8.90 11.34
C THR A 64 0.32 -10.39 11.31
N PRO A 65 0.94 -10.91 12.40
CA PRO A 65 1.28 -12.33 12.51
C PRO A 65 0.08 -13.29 12.42
N TYR A 66 -1.15 -12.77 12.59
CA TYR A 66 -2.40 -13.54 12.52
C TYR A 66 -3.08 -13.44 11.16
N ASN A 67 -2.32 -13.07 10.11
CA ASN A 67 -2.81 -12.89 8.75
C ASN A 67 -3.95 -11.85 8.65
N ARG A 68 -3.94 -10.83 9.49
CA ARG A 68 -4.84 -9.68 9.36
C ARG A 68 -4.13 -8.60 8.56
N ILE A 69 -4.78 -8.13 7.52
CA ILE A 69 -4.33 -7.00 6.69
C ILE A 69 -5.11 -5.77 7.13
N ILE A 70 -4.42 -4.80 7.70
CA ILE A 70 -5.02 -3.56 8.19
C ILE A 70 -4.77 -2.46 7.15
N ILE A 71 -5.83 -1.83 6.65
CA ILE A 71 -5.77 -0.67 5.75
C ILE A 71 -6.37 0.52 6.50
N THR A 72 -5.60 1.59 6.64
CA THR A 72 -6.03 2.75 7.43
C THR A 72 -6.78 3.76 6.58
N SER A 73 -7.71 4.51 7.20
CA SER A 73 -8.41 5.62 6.54
C SER A 73 -7.43 6.69 6.02
N GLY A 74 -6.31 6.92 6.72
CA GLY A 74 -5.28 7.83 6.25
C GLY A 74 -4.68 7.40 4.91
N LEU A 75 -4.53 6.09 4.64
CA LEU A 75 -4.10 5.57 3.34
C LEU A 75 -5.20 5.74 2.29
N SER A 76 -6.44 5.31 2.59
CA SER A 76 -7.59 5.40 1.69
C SER A 76 -7.95 6.85 1.32
N ASN A 77 -7.67 7.82 2.19
CA ASN A 77 -7.86 9.24 1.91
C ASN A 77 -6.76 9.84 1.00
N LYS A 78 -5.64 9.16 0.85
CA LYS A 78 -4.48 9.66 0.09
C LYS A 78 -4.32 9.02 -1.28
N LEU A 79 -4.85 7.83 -1.47
CA LEU A 79 -4.70 6.99 -2.66
C LEU A 79 -6.05 6.71 -3.29
N ASP A 80 -6.08 6.51 -4.62
CA ASP A 80 -7.27 6.01 -5.30
C ASP A 80 -7.46 4.49 -5.08
N TYR A 81 -8.62 3.95 -5.51
CA TYR A 81 -8.97 2.55 -5.36
C TYR A 81 -7.89 1.59 -5.90
N ASN A 82 -7.36 1.85 -7.09
CA ASN A 82 -6.37 0.97 -7.71
C ASN A 82 -5.02 1.00 -6.97
N GLU A 83 -4.67 2.14 -6.43
CA GLU A 83 -3.45 2.34 -5.64
C GLU A 83 -3.56 1.67 -4.26
N VAL A 84 -4.72 1.80 -3.58
CA VAL A 84 -4.99 1.07 -2.33
C VAL A 84 -5.02 -0.43 -2.58
N GLN A 85 -5.63 -0.88 -3.69
CA GLN A 85 -5.64 -2.28 -4.09
C GLN A 85 -4.22 -2.82 -4.31
N ALA A 86 -3.35 -2.06 -4.97
CA ALA A 86 -1.96 -2.46 -5.20
C ALA A 86 -1.16 -2.59 -3.89
N ILE A 87 -1.37 -1.68 -2.93
CA ILE A 87 -0.83 -1.82 -1.57
C ILE A 87 -1.43 -3.05 -0.88
N GLY A 88 -2.74 -3.27 -1.00
CA GLY A 88 -3.40 -4.47 -0.46
C GLY A 88 -2.80 -5.77 -1.00
N PHE A 89 -2.50 -5.87 -2.29
CA PHE A 89 -1.82 -7.04 -2.86
C PHE A 89 -0.39 -7.22 -2.34
N HIS A 90 0.32 -6.13 -2.05
CA HIS A 90 1.61 -6.21 -1.36
C HIS A 90 1.45 -6.84 0.03
N GLU A 91 0.45 -6.44 0.81
CA GLU A 91 0.15 -7.03 2.12
C GLU A 91 -0.28 -8.50 2.01
N VAL A 92 -1.08 -8.86 0.99
CA VAL A 92 -1.39 -10.27 0.68
C VAL A 92 -0.10 -11.05 0.39
N GLY A 93 0.88 -10.45 -0.27
CA GLY A 93 2.20 -11.05 -0.50
C GLY A 93 2.88 -11.48 0.81
N HIS A 94 2.81 -10.65 1.85
CA HIS A 94 3.35 -11.02 3.17
C HIS A 94 2.65 -12.25 3.77
N VAL A 95 1.34 -12.40 3.59
CA VAL A 95 0.57 -13.57 4.05
C VAL A 95 0.92 -14.81 3.24
N VAL A 96 0.83 -14.72 1.91
CA VAL A 96 1.01 -15.84 0.99
C VAL A 96 2.42 -16.43 1.09
N LEU A 97 3.42 -15.56 1.20
CA LEU A 97 4.84 -15.95 1.31
C LEU A 97 5.27 -16.25 2.75
N GLU A 98 4.34 -16.23 3.71
CA GLU A 98 4.56 -16.57 5.12
C GLU A 98 5.70 -15.76 5.77
N HIS A 99 5.82 -14.46 5.46
CA HIS A 99 6.96 -13.66 5.89
C HIS A 99 7.13 -13.60 7.41
N PHE A 100 6.03 -13.55 8.19
CA PHE A 100 6.11 -13.58 9.66
C PHE A 100 6.66 -14.90 10.16
N LYS A 101 6.19 -16.03 9.62
CA LYS A 101 6.68 -17.36 10.00
C LYS A 101 8.15 -17.51 9.63
N ARG A 102 8.52 -17.16 8.39
CA ARG A 102 9.91 -17.19 7.91
C ARG A 102 10.84 -16.30 8.73
N HIS A 103 10.35 -15.12 9.13
CA HIS A 103 11.09 -14.22 10.01
C HIS A 103 11.37 -14.89 11.37
N PHE A 104 10.34 -15.45 11.98
CA PHE A 104 10.45 -16.12 13.28
C PHE A 104 11.39 -17.34 13.22
N GLU A 105 11.24 -18.21 12.23
CA GLU A 105 12.09 -19.38 12.02
C GLU A 105 13.55 -19.01 11.77
N THR A 106 13.79 -17.98 10.96
CA THR A 106 15.14 -17.50 10.67
C THR A 106 15.79 -16.89 11.92
N ALA A 107 15.04 -16.08 12.66
CA ALA A 107 15.52 -15.50 13.91
C ALA A 107 15.88 -16.58 14.95
N TYR A 108 15.09 -17.65 15.03
CA TYR A 108 15.34 -18.78 15.91
C TYR A 108 16.60 -19.59 15.49
N LYS A 109 16.73 -19.91 14.20
CA LYS A 109 17.87 -20.68 13.66
C LYS A 109 19.20 -19.91 13.74
N LEU A 110 19.16 -18.59 13.61
CA LEU A 110 20.38 -17.74 13.58
C LEU A 110 20.63 -17.01 14.91
N TYR A 111 20.05 -17.49 16.01
CA TYR A 111 20.23 -16.81 17.29
C TYR A 111 21.67 -16.90 17.82
N PRO A 112 22.28 -15.76 18.24
CA PRO A 112 21.78 -14.37 18.14
C PRO A 112 21.90 -13.78 16.73
N ILE A 113 20.74 -13.41 16.15
CA ILE A 113 20.72 -12.75 14.84
C ILE A 113 21.24 -11.32 14.94
N SER A 114 22.19 -10.92 14.10
CA SER A 114 22.73 -9.57 14.07
C SER A 114 21.72 -8.55 13.53
N ARG A 115 21.91 -7.25 13.87
CA ARG A 115 21.07 -6.19 13.33
C ARG A 115 21.10 -6.16 11.79
N GLN A 116 22.28 -6.37 11.20
CA GLN A 116 22.42 -6.36 9.74
C GLN A 116 21.68 -7.51 9.07
N GLN A 117 21.72 -8.71 9.64
CA GLN A 117 20.96 -9.85 9.14
C GLN A 117 19.44 -9.62 9.22
N LYS A 118 18.95 -8.98 10.29
CA LYS A 118 17.54 -8.58 10.40
C LYS A 118 17.14 -7.61 9.29
N ILE A 119 17.96 -6.59 9.01
CA ILE A 119 17.71 -5.62 7.95
C ILE A 119 17.63 -6.31 6.59
N ILE A 120 18.58 -7.19 6.27
CA ILE A 120 18.59 -7.93 5.01
C ILE A 120 17.32 -8.78 4.88
N LEU A 121 16.93 -9.49 5.94
CA LEU A 121 15.72 -10.33 5.95
C LEU A 121 14.45 -9.50 5.69
N TYR A 122 14.26 -8.38 6.39
CA TYR A 122 13.13 -7.49 6.17
C TYR A 122 13.11 -6.94 4.75
N HIS A 123 14.25 -6.44 4.26
CA HIS A 123 14.35 -5.89 2.90
C HIS A 123 14.02 -6.94 1.82
N THR A 124 14.44 -8.18 2.03
CA THR A 124 14.11 -9.29 1.13
C THR A 124 12.61 -9.54 1.10
N HIS A 125 11.95 -9.61 2.27
CA HIS A 125 10.51 -9.82 2.38
C HIS A 125 9.71 -8.69 1.71
N GLU A 126 10.14 -7.44 1.85
CA GLU A 126 9.51 -6.30 1.18
C GLU A 126 9.59 -6.41 -0.35
N ILE A 127 10.76 -6.79 -0.88
CA ILE A 127 10.95 -6.98 -2.32
C ILE A 127 10.10 -8.17 -2.82
N GLU A 128 10.06 -9.27 -2.10
CA GLU A 128 9.23 -10.43 -2.44
C GLU A 128 7.73 -10.05 -2.48
N ALA A 129 7.24 -9.26 -1.51
CA ALA A 129 5.86 -8.78 -1.49
C ALA A 129 5.56 -7.81 -2.65
N ASP A 130 6.50 -6.92 -3.01
CA ASP A 130 6.39 -6.06 -4.19
C ASP A 130 6.29 -6.85 -5.50
N LEU A 131 7.10 -7.88 -5.64
CA LEU A 131 7.10 -8.75 -6.82
C LEU A 131 5.82 -9.59 -6.87
N PHE A 132 5.29 -10.04 -5.74
CA PHE A 132 4.00 -10.70 -5.65
C PHE A 132 2.87 -9.79 -6.17
N ALA A 133 2.78 -8.55 -5.66
CA ALA A 133 1.79 -7.57 -6.13
C ALA A 133 1.93 -7.28 -7.64
N THR A 134 3.18 -7.17 -8.14
CA THR A 134 3.47 -6.99 -9.57
C THR A 134 3.00 -8.19 -10.39
N MET A 135 3.22 -9.41 -9.92
CA MET A 135 2.75 -10.64 -10.56
C MET A 135 1.22 -10.70 -10.63
N ILE A 136 0.51 -10.32 -9.55
CA ILE A 136 -0.96 -10.26 -9.56
C ILE A 136 -1.45 -9.26 -10.61
N ALA A 137 -0.89 -8.06 -10.66
CA ALA A 137 -1.26 -7.06 -11.66
C ALA A 137 -1.10 -7.60 -13.10
N ARG A 138 -0.02 -8.34 -13.38
CA ARG A 138 0.19 -8.98 -14.69
C ARG A 138 -0.82 -10.10 -14.96
N LYS A 139 -1.06 -10.97 -13.98
CA LYS A 139 -2.04 -12.07 -14.10
C LYS A 139 -3.44 -11.55 -14.42
N GLU A 140 -3.82 -10.41 -13.83
CA GLU A 140 -5.08 -9.73 -14.09
C GLU A 140 -5.06 -8.86 -15.36
N ASN A 141 -3.96 -8.76 -16.05
CA ASN A 141 -3.75 -7.86 -17.20
C ASN A 141 -4.09 -6.40 -16.86
N THR A 142 -3.71 -5.98 -15.66
CA THR A 142 -3.92 -4.61 -15.17
C THR A 142 -2.60 -3.87 -15.03
N LYS A 143 -2.69 -2.52 -14.97
CA LYS A 143 -1.52 -1.69 -14.68
C LYS A 143 -1.02 -1.97 -13.26
N ASN A 144 0.29 -2.08 -13.08
CA ASN A 144 0.88 -2.11 -11.75
C ASN A 144 0.87 -0.70 -11.12
N TYR A 145 -0.04 -0.49 -10.17
CA TYR A 145 -0.20 0.79 -9.48
C TYR A 145 0.70 0.92 -8.23
N LEU A 146 1.37 -0.15 -7.77
CA LEU A 146 2.20 -0.11 -6.55
C LEU A 146 3.35 0.91 -6.64
N PRO A 147 4.10 1.04 -7.76
CA PRO A 147 5.09 2.10 -7.90
C PRO A 147 4.53 3.50 -7.72
N ILE A 148 3.33 3.77 -8.29
CA ILE A 148 2.66 5.06 -8.21
C ILE A 148 2.21 5.34 -6.76
N ALA A 149 1.62 4.35 -6.10
CA ALA A 149 1.23 4.44 -4.71
C ALA A 149 2.42 4.78 -3.81
N LEU A 150 3.56 4.08 -3.96
CA LEU A 150 4.79 4.36 -3.22
C LEU A 150 5.30 5.79 -3.45
N GLU A 151 5.22 6.29 -4.68
CA GLU A 151 5.59 7.68 -4.98
C GLU A 151 4.70 8.71 -4.30
N LYS A 152 3.42 8.41 -4.08
CA LYS A 152 2.47 9.30 -3.39
C LYS A 152 2.63 9.26 -1.87
N ILE A 153 2.83 8.07 -1.28
CA ILE A 153 2.89 7.93 0.18
C ILE A 153 4.25 8.29 0.77
N VAL A 154 5.35 8.04 0.02
CA VAL A 154 6.71 8.36 0.49
C VAL A 154 7.12 9.76 0.01
N PRO A 155 7.33 10.72 0.91
CA PRO A 155 7.76 12.06 0.52
C PRO A 155 9.07 12.03 -0.31
N LYS A 156 9.18 12.88 -1.33
CA LYS A 156 10.30 12.90 -2.30
C LYS A 156 11.68 12.87 -1.62
N TYR A 157 11.83 13.59 -0.51
CA TYR A 157 13.08 13.65 0.25
C TYR A 157 13.51 12.30 0.86
N TYR A 158 12.53 11.42 1.18
CA TYR A 158 12.79 10.12 1.81
C TYR A 158 12.86 8.96 0.81
N ARG A 159 12.54 9.16 -0.49
CA ARG A 159 12.46 8.07 -1.47
C ARG A 159 13.78 7.33 -1.69
N ASN A 160 14.92 7.98 -1.43
CA ASN A 160 16.25 7.36 -1.51
C ASN A 160 16.73 6.78 -0.17
N LYS A 161 15.97 6.97 0.91
CA LYS A 161 16.37 6.51 2.24
C LYS A 161 15.75 5.16 2.55
N SER A 162 16.57 4.19 2.91
CA SER A 162 16.12 2.91 3.47
C SER A 162 15.92 3.04 4.97
N SER A 163 14.98 2.31 5.52
CA SER A 163 14.81 2.11 6.97
C SER A 163 15.37 0.75 7.40
N SER A 164 15.26 0.42 8.67
CA SER A 164 15.61 -0.92 9.16
C SER A 164 14.67 -2.02 8.67
N THR A 165 13.46 -1.65 8.24
CA THR A 165 12.41 -2.60 7.81
C THR A 165 12.14 -2.53 6.30
N HIS A 166 12.40 -1.41 5.64
CA HIS A 166 12.08 -1.24 4.22
C HIS A 166 13.28 -0.74 3.42
N PRO A 167 13.53 -1.30 2.21
CA PRO A 167 14.41 -0.68 1.22
C PRO A 167 13.87 0.69 0.84
N SER A 168 14.70 1.52 0.20
CA SER A 168 14.23 2.82 -0.29
C SER A 168 13.12 2.65 -1.34
N ALA A 169 12.15 3.57 -1.37
CA ALA A 169 11.06 3.52 -2.34
C ALA A 169 11.58 3.49 -3.78
N ASN A 170 12.63 4.26 -4.09
CA ASN A 170 13.23 4.28 -5.42
C ASN A 170 13.87 2.93 -5.79
N GLN A 171 14.50 2.23 -4.85
CA GLN A 171 15.03 0.89 -5.07
C GLN A 171 13.91 -0.11 -5.36
N ARG A 172 12.84 -0.12 -4.55
CA ARG A 172 11.65 -0.96 -4.73
C ARG A 172 11.02 -0.73 -6.11
N ILE A 173 10.77 0.55 -6.46
CA ILE A 173 10.20 0.94 -7.76
C ILE A 173 11.08 0.49 -8.92
N LYS A 174 12.40 0.63 -8.82
CA LYS A 174 13.33 0.18 -9.86
C LYS A 174 13.24 -1.33 -10.08
N ILE A 175 13.20 -2.12 -9.01
CA ILE A 175 13.09 -3.58 -9.08
C ILE A 175 11.76 -3.99 -9.74
N MET A 176 10.62 -3.41 -9.31
CA MET A 176 9.32 -3.71 -9.90
C MET A 176 9.23 -3.38 -11.40
N LYS A 177 9.91 -2.31 -11.86
CA LYS A 177 9.95 -1.94 -13.28
C LYS A 177 10.85 -2.84 -14.12
N SER A 178 11.79 -3.54 -13.51
CA SER A 178 12.71 -4.46 -14.22
C SER A 178 12.20 -5.90 -14.27
N TYR A 179 11.22 -6.21 -13.46
CA TYR A 179 10.58 -7.52 -13.39
C TYR A 179 9.48 -7.67 -14.45
#